data_2290b3844d9865db3313e5161d499657
#
_entry.id   2290b3844d9865db3313e5161d499657
#
_cell.length_a   1.000
_cell.length_b   1.000
_cell.length_c   1.000
_cell.angle_alpha   90.00
_cell.angle_beta   90.00
_cell.angle_gamma   90.00
#
_symmetry.space_group_name_H-M   'P 1'
#
loop_
_entity.id
_entity.type
_entity.pdbx_description
1 polymer ?
#
loop_
_entity_poly.entity_id
_entity_poly.type
_entity_poly.pdbx_seq_one_letter_code
_entity_poly.pdbx_strand_id
1 'polypeptide(L)'
;MTAKRKAVFLDRDGVLNLPLIRDGKPYPPATVRETQILGDASASLPRLKQHGFLLLVVTNQPDVRRGSTTVEQVEEIHKFLSSQLPLDGFLVCYHDDPDNCSCRKPKPGLLLQAAAEHSIDLPSSYLIGDRWRDIDAGSAAGCRTVLIDYHYHERGAASPPESIVSSLSEAADWILTQEK
;
A
#
# COMPACT_ATOMS: atom_id res chain seq x y z
N MET A 1 27.25 4.10 11.49
CA MET A 1 25.99 4.46 10.79
C MET A 1 25.38 3.18 10.26
N THR A 2 24.21 2.79 10.70
CA THR A 2 23.48 1.65 10.14
C THR A 2 23.14 1.96 8.68
N ALA A 3 23.41 1.04 7.76
CA ALA A 3 23.01 1.20 6.37
C ALA A 3 21.50 1.37 6.27
N LYS A 4 21.05 2.36 5.51
CA LYS A 4 19.62 2.56 5.26
C LYS A 4 19.08 1.39 4.46
N ARG A 5 17.85 1.01 4.74
CA ARG A 5 17.14 -0.11 4.12
C ARG A 5 16.25 0.39 2.99
N LYS A 6 16.03 -0.42 1.98
CA LYS A 6 15.04 -0.15 0.94
C LYS A 6 13.70 -0.81 1.31
N ALA A 7 12.60 -0.19 0.95
CA ALA A 7 11.27 -0.74 1.17
C ALA A 7 10.43 -0.72 -0.11
N VAL A 8 9.50 -1.64 -0.21
CA VAL A 8 8.33 -1.52 -1.06
C VAL A 8 7.15 -1.34 -0.12
N PHE A 9 6.59 -0.14 -0.14
CA PHE A 9 5.33 0.17 0.51
C PHE A 9 4.19 -0.32 -0.38
N LEU A 10 3.20 -0.94 0.22
CA LEU A 10 2.08 -1.57 -0.47
C LEU A 10 0.77 -1.01 0.09
N ASP A 11 -0.11 -0.49 -0.75
CA ASP A 11 -1.49 -0.37 -0.29
C ASP A 11 -2.06 -1.77 -0.03
N ARG A 12 -3.13 -1.85 0.74
CA ARG A 12 -3.76 -3.12 1.09
C ARG A 12 -4.79 -3.53 0.03
N ASP A 13 -5.86 -2.74 -0.05
CA ASP A 13 -7.01 -3.03 -0.88
C ASP A 13 -6.73 -2.62 -2.33
N GLY A 14 -6.81 -3.55 -3.26
CA GLY A 14 -6.42 -3.36 -4.65
C GLY A 14 -4.96 -3.70 -4.97
N VAL A 15 -4.12 -3.96 -3.95
CA VAL A 15 -2.71 -4.37 -4.13
C VAL A 15 -2.43 -5.76 -3.55
N LEU A 16 -2.91 -6.04 -2.33
CA LEU A 16 -2.73 -7.33 -1.66
C LEU A 16 -4.00 -8.18 -1.71
N ASN A 17 -5.16 -7.56 -1.59
CA ASN A 17 -6.45 -8.19 -1.67
C ASN A 17 -7.39 -7.45 -2.62
N LEU A 18 -8.35 -8.18 -3.15
CA LEU A 18 -9.38 -7.62 -4.01
C LEU A 18 -10.23 -6.61 -3.21
N PRO A 19 -10.46 -5.41 -3.75
CA PRO A 19 -11.44 -4.50 -3.19
C PRO A 19 -12.85 -4.95 -3.58
N LEU A 20 -13.85 -4.59 -2.77
CA LEU A 20 -15.25 -4.72 -3.13
C LEU A 20 -15.66 -3.53 -3.98
N ILE A 21 -16.07 -3.76 -5.22
CA ILE A 21 -16.49 -2.67 -6.10
C ILE A 21 -17.98 -2.40 -5.93
N ARG A 22 -18.31 -1.16 -5.58
CA ARG A 22 -19.71 -0.66 -5.48
C ARG A 22 -19.80 0.68 -6.21
N ASP A 23 -20.70 0.77 -7.18
CA ASP A 23 -20.87 1.99 -8.01
C ASP A 23 -19.57 2.50 -8.63
N GLY A 24 -18.70 1.58 -9.11
CA GLY A 24 -17.41 1.90 -9.72
C GLY A 24 -16.34 2.41 -8.76
N LYS A 25 -16.56 2.30 -7.44
CA LYS A 25 -15.60 2.69 -6.40
C LYS A 25 -15.14 1.49 -5.59
N PRO A 26 -13.85 1.44 -5.22
CA PRO A 26 -13.31 0.38 -4.37
C PRO A 26 -13.64 0.64 -2.89
N TYR A 27 -14.03 -0.43 -2.20
CA TYR A 27 -14.26 -0.48 -0.76
C TYR A 27 -13.45 -1.63 -0.14
N PRO A 28 -12.97 -1.49 1.10
CA PRO A 28 -12.29 -2.57 1.78
C PRO A 28 -13.25 -3.71 2.14
N PRO A 29 -12.78 -4.97 2.22
CA PRO A 29 -13.52 -6.05 2.85
C PRO A 29 -13.71 -5.73 4.35
N ALA A 30 -14.87 -6.06 4.90
CA ALA A 30 -15.19 -5.81 6.29
C ALA A 30 -14.71 -6.94 7.23
N THR A 31 -14.48 -8.14 6.69
CA THR A 31 -14.13 -9.34 7.47
C THR A 31 -13.06 -10.17 6.76
N VAL A 32 -12.36 -11.04 7.50
CA VAL A 32 -11.44 -12.03 6.92
C VAL A 32 -12.14 -12.92 5.90
N ARG A 33 -13.41 -13.29 6.15
CA ARG A 33 -14.19 -14.14 5.23
C ARG A 33 -14.41 -13.50 3.86
N GLU A 34 -14.50 -12.17 3.80
CA GLU A 34 -14.65 -11.40 2.56
C GLU A 34 -13.31 -11.09 1.90
N THR A 35 -12.20 -11.27 2.63
CA THR A 35 -10.87 -10.93 2.14
C THR A 35 -10.36 -11.98 1.17
N GLN A 36 -10.19 -11.61 -0.09
CA GLN A 36 -9.60 -12.46 -1.13
C GLN A 36 -8.23 -11.90 -1.51
N ILE A 37 -7.17 -12.65 -1.25
CA ILE A 37 -5.81 -12.28 -1.65
C ILE A 37 -5.71 -12.30 -3.18
N LEU A 38 -5.04 -11.29 -3.76
CA LEU A 38 -4.75 -11.24 -5.18
C LEU A 38 -3.86 -12.42 -5.57
N GLY A 39 -4.22 -13.10 -6.66
CA GLY A 39 -3.59 -14.36 -7.06
C GLY A 39 -2.09 -14.27 -7.34
N ASP A 40 -1.60 -13.10 -7.73
CA ASP A 40 -0.18 -12.85 -8.02
C ASP A 40 0.64 -12.38 -6.80
N ALA A 41 0.00 -12.02 -5.69
CA ALA A 41 0.69 -11.53 -4.48
C ALA A 41 1.65 -12.58 -3.89
N SER A 42 1.21 -13.85 -3.82
CA SER A 42 2.02 -14.94 -3.28
C SER A 42 3.27 -15.24 -4.09
N ALA A 43 3.28 -14.94 -5.40
CA ALA A 43 4.44 -15.12 -6.27
C ALA A 43 5.33 -13.87 -6.31
N SER A 44 4.75 -12.68 -6.29
CA SER A 44 5.45 -11.41 -6.49
C SER A 44 6.20 -10.93 -5.25
N LEU A 45 5.57 -11.01 -4.08
CA LEU A 45 6.16 -10.49 -2.85
C LEU A 45 7.43 -11.22 -2.40
N PRO A 46 7.55 -12.57 -2.47
CA PRO A 46 8.79 -13.25 -2.16
C PRO A 46 9.97 -12.80 -3.03
N ARG A 47 9.74 -12.46 -4.29
CA ARG A 47 10.78 -11.97 -5.20
C ARG A 47 11.34 -10.62 -4.74
N LEU A 48 10.47 -9.70 -4.33
CA LEU A 48 10.89 -8.42 -3.75
C LEU A 48 11.67 -8.62 -2.44
N LYS A 49 11.21 -9.54 -1.57
CA LYS A 49 11.94 -9.92 -0.35
C LYS A 49 13.34 -10.45 -0.63
N GLN A 50 13.50 -11.34 -1.63
CA GLN A 50 14.79 -11.89 -2.03
C GLN A 50 15.78 -10.83 -2.51
N HIS A 51 15.29 -9.70 -3.03
CA HIS A 51 16.11 -8.54 -3.41
C HIS A 51 16.36 -7.57 -2.24
N GLY A 52 16.02 -7.95 -1.02
CA GLY A 52 16.36 -7.22 0.21
C GLY A 52 15.39 -6.10 0.59
N PHE A 53 14.25 -5.98 -0.07
CA PHE A 53 13.24 -5.00 0.31
C PHE A 53 12.50 -5.38 1.59
N LEU A 54 12.23 -4.38 2.44
CA LEU A 54 11.15 -4.46 3.42
C LEU A 54 9.81 -4.35 2.70
N LEU A 55 8.84 -5.18 3.08
CA LEU A 55 7.48 -5.12 2.56
C LEU A 55 6.55 -4.59 3.65
N LEU A 56 6.20 -3.31 3.56
CA LEU A 56 5.40 -2.60 4.54
C LEU A 56 4.06 -2.17 3.95
N VAL A 57 2.98 -2.56 4.59
CA VAL A 57 1.63 -2.16 4.19
C VAL A 57 1.32 -0.77 4.74
N VAL A 58 0.85 0.14 3.89
CA VAL A 58 0.42 1.49 4.26
C VAL A 58 -1.00 1.72 3.77
N THR A 59 -1.97 1.70 4.68
CA THR A 59 -3.39 1.67 4.31
C THR A 59 -4.24 2.70 5.03
N ASN A 60 -5.24 3.24 4.32
CA ASN A 60 -6.29 4.09 4.89
C ASN A 60 -7.51 3.23 5.19
N GLN A 61 -7.94 3.21 6.45
CA GLN A 61 -9.11 2.47 6.91
C GLN A 61 -10.12 3.40 7.61
N PRO A 62 -10.74 4.34 6.87
CA PRO A 62 -11.60 5.37 7.46
C PRO A 62 -12.93 4.81 8.02
N ASP A 63 -13.29 3.60 7.64
CA ASP A 63 -14.54 2.95 8.08
C ASP A 63 -14.55 2.70 9.58
N VAL A 64 -13.38 2.62 10.22
CA VAL A 64 -13.26 2.62 11.69
C VAL A 64 -13.78 3.95 12.27
N ARG A 65 -13.31 5.07 11.73
CA ARG A 65 -13.74 6.41 12.16
C ARG A 65 -15.23 6.65 11.89
N ARG A 66 -15.76 6.08 10.81
CA ARG A 66 -17.16 6.14 10.42
C ARG A 66 -18.08 5.21 11.23
N GLY A 67 -17.49 4.29 12.00
CA GLY A 67 -18.22 3.32 12.82
C GLY A 67 -18.83 2.16 12.03
N SER A 68 -18.43 1.92 10.77
CA SER A 68 -18.89 0.79 9.96
C SER A 68 -18.05 -0.47 10.12
N THR A 69 -16.86 -0.35 10.72
CA THR A 69 -15.99 -1.45 11.15
C THR A 69 -15.25 -1.08 12.44
N THR A 70 -14.50 -2.00 13.03
CA THR A 70 -13.70 -1.76 14.23
C THR A 70 -12.22 -1.96 13.98
N VAL A 71 -11.36 -1.44 14.87
CA VAL A 71 -9.92 -1.68 14.81
C VAL A 71 -9.61 -3.18 14.86
N GLU A 72 -10.32 -3.91 15.73
CA GLU A 72 -10.14 -5.36 15.91
C GLU A 72 -10.41 -6.13 14.62
N GLN A 73 -11.49 -5.78 13.88
CA GLN A 73 -11.81 -6.39 12.58
C GLN A 73 -10.74 -6.10 11.53
N VAL A 74 -10.22 -4.87 11.48
CA VAL A 74 -9.12 -4.52 10.58
C VAL A 74 -7.86 -5.30 10.92
N GLU A 75 -7.52 -5.40 12.22
CA GLU A 75 -6.35 -6.15 12.69
C GLU A 75 -6.47 -7.68 12.46
N GLU A 76 -7.67 -8.24 12.50
CA GLU A 76 -7.90 -9.64 12.11
C GLU A 76 -7.58 -9.87 10.62
N ILE A 77 -7.96 -8.95 9.74
CA ILE A 77 -7.59 -9.01 8.32
C ILE A 77 -6.07 -8.90 8.17
N HIS A 78 -5.40 -8.02 8.90
CA HIS A 78 -3.94 -7.87 8.85
C HIS A 78 -3.23 -9.14 9.32
N LYS A 79 -3.68 -9.78 10.39
CA LYS A 79 -3.16 -11.07 10.86
C LYS A 79 -3.33 -12.17 9.81
N PHE A 80 -4.49 -12.21 9.16
CA PHE A 80 -4.75 -13.15 8.07
C PHE A 80 -3.76 -12.91 6.91
N LEU A 81 -3.62 -11.68 6.44
CA LEU A 81 -2.68 -11.34 5.35
C LEU A 81 -1.22 -11.69 5.73
N SER A 82 -0.79 -11.39 6.96
CA SER A 82 0.55 -11.72 7.44
C SER A 82 0.79 -13.23 7.55
N SER A 83 -0.26 -14.03 7.75
CA SER A 83 -0.13 -15.49 7.77
C SER A 83 0.06 -16.09 6.38
N GLN A 84 -0.30 -15.37 5.33
CA GLN A 84 -0.28 -15.83 3.93
C GLN A 84 0.81 -15.19 3.08
N LEU A 85 1.26 -13.98 3.44
CA LEU A 85 2.18 -13.15 2.65
C LEU A 85 3.39 -12.73 3.48
N PRO A 86 4.59 -12.60 2.89
CA PRO A 86 5.84 -12.30 3.61
C PRO A 86 5.96 -10.80 3.97
N LEU A 87 4.96 -10.26 4.66
CA LEU A 87 4.88 -8.85 5.06
C LEU A 87 5.70 -8.60 6.33
N ASP A 88 6.35 -7.43 6.40
CA ASP A 88 7.16 -7.03 7.56
C ASP A 88 6.39 -6.18 8.57
N GLY A 89 5.27 -5.58 8.18
CA GLY A 89 4.45 -4.79 9.07
C GLY A 89 3.35 -3.99 8.38
N PHE A 90 2.52 -3.35 9.20
CA PHE A 90 1.40 -2.53 8.78
C PHE A 90 1.45 -1.17 9.45
N LEU A 91 1.24 -0.11 8.66
CA LEU A 91 1.00 1.24 9.13
C LEU A 91 -0.40 1.64 8.65
N VAL A 92 -1.25 2.00 9.58
CA VAL A 92 -2.68 2.16 9.33
C VAL A 92 -3.13 3.56 9.72
N CYS A 93 -3.87 4.21 8.86
CA CYS A 93 -4.60 5.41 9.20
C CYS A 93 -6.08 5.08 9.37
N TYR A 94 -6.60 5.24 10.58
CA TYR A 94 -8.02 5.04 10.91
C TYR A 94 -8.86 6.32 10.80
N HIS A 95 -8.22 7.46 10.49
CA HIS A 95 -8.90 8.74 10.36
C HIS A 95 -9.65 8.87 9.04
N ASP A 96 -10.68 9.73 9.02
CA ASP A 96 -11.35 10.16 7.78
C ASP A 96 -10.92 11.55 7.35
N ASP A 97 -11.35 12.00 6.17
CA ASP A 97 -10.92 13.28 5.58
C ASP A 97 -11.19 14.49 6.51
N PRO A 98 -12.34 14.58 7.25
CA PRO A 98 -12.58 15.68 8.18
C PRO A 98 -11.60 15.77 9.37
N ASP A 99 -10.96 14.67 9.74
CA ASP A 99 -10.00 14.65 10.86
C ASP A 99 -8.69 15.38 10.51
N ASN A 100 -8.43 15.65 9.26
CA ASN A 100 -7.27 16.38 8.73
C ASN A 100 -5.92 15.94 9.34
N CYS A 101 -5.76 14.64 9.64
CA CYS A 101 -4.54 14.08 10.20
C CYS A 101 -3.36 14.14 9.21
N SER A 102 -2.14 13.91 9.67
CA SER A 102 -0.95 13.84 8.83
C SER A 102 -0.72 12.47 8.20
N CYS A 103 -1.36 11.40 8.72
CA CYS A 103 -1.09 10.02 8.31
C CYS A 103 -1.93 9.54 7.13
N ARG A 104 -3.13 10.12 6.90
CA ARG A 104 -4.02 9.69 5.83
C ARG A 104 -3.47 10.06 4.44
N LYS A 105 -3.25 9.08 3.58
CA LYS A 105 -2.94 9.31 2.17
C LYS A 105 -4.03 10.18 1.52
N PRO A 106 -3.71 11.24 0.77
CA PRO A 106 -2.45 11.47 0.06
C PRO A 106 -1.33 12.15 0.86
N LYS A 107 -1.46 12.36 2.16
CA LYS A 107 -0.36 12.86 2.98
C LYS A 107 0.66 11.76 3.25
N PRO A 108 1.97 12.09 3.34
CA PRO A 108 3.05 11.11 3.42
C PRO A 108 3.31 10.54 4.83
N GLY A 109 2.52 10.91 5.84
CA GLY A 109 2.84 10.65 7.25
C GLY A 109 3.15 9.21 7.60
N LEU A 110 2.42 8.21 7.05
CA LEU A 110 2.72 6.79 7.31
C LEU A 110 4.07 6.37 6.73
N LEU A 111 4.44 6.88 5.54
CA LEU A 111 5.72 6.55 4.91
C LEU A 111 6.88 7.18 5.69
N LEU A 112 6.72 8.42 6.14
CA LEU A 112 7.72 9.12 6.96
C LEU A 112 7.89 8.45 8.32
N GLN A 113 6.80 7.99 8.94
CA GLN A 113 6.82 7.21 10.17
C GLN A 113 7.61 5.90 9.96
N ALA A 114 7.28 5.13 8.94
CA ALA A 114 7.98 3.89 8.62
C ALA A 114 9.48 4.12 8.37
N ALA A 115 9.82 5.22 7.65
CA ALA A 115 11.22 5.56 7.38
C ALA A 115 12.00 5.83 8.66
N ALA A 116 11.39 6.49 9.64
CA ALA A 116 12.02 6.75 10.94
C ALA A 116 12.17 5.46 11.77
N GLU A 117 11.13 4.63 11.83
CA GLU A 117 11.10 3.41 12.64
C GLU A 117 12.04 2.32 12.11
N HIS A 118 12.16 2.19 10.79
CA HIS A 118 12.90 1.11 10.13
C HIS A 118 14.20 1.56 9.46
N SER A 119 14.60 2.83 9.60
CA SER A 119 15.77 3.42 8.92
C SER A 119 15.72 3.24 7.41
N ILE A 120 14.60 3.60 6.78
CA ILE A 120 14.36 3.42 5.34
C ILE A 120 14.91 4.61 4.55
N ASP A 121 15.51 4.31 3.39
CA ASP A 121 15.90 5.27 2.36
C ASP A 121 14.73 5.47 1.38
N LEU A 122 13.92 6.51 1.62
CA LEU A 122 12.71 6.77 0.82
C LEU A 122 13.01 6.96 -0.68
N PRO A 123 14.07 7.71 -1.10
CA PRO A 123 14.39 7.85 -2.52
C PRO A 123 14.75 6.53 -3.23
N SER A 124 15.23 5.53 -2.49
CA SER A 124 15.53 4.19 -3.00
C SER A 124 14.40 3.19 -2.76
N SER A 125 13.23 3.68 -2.37
CA SER A 125 12.05 2.88 -2.02
C SER A 125 10.89 3.16 -2.95
N TYR A 126 9.93 2.24 -2.96
CA TYR A 126 8.78 2.27 -3.87
C TYR A 126 7.48 2.28 -3.09
N LEU A 127 6.45 2.92 -3.66
CA LEU A 127 5.05 2.75 -3.22
C LEU A 127 4.24 2.19 -4.38
N ILE A 128 3.61 1.04 -4.17
CA ILE A 128 2.64 0.44 -5.08
C ILE A 128 1.25 0.71 -4.53
N GLY A 129 0.40 1.32 -5.32
CA GLY A 129 -1.00 1.58 -4.99
C GLY A 129 -1.90 1.50 -6.20
N ASP A 130 -3.19 1.47 -5.99
CA ASP A 130 -4.21 1.39 -7.04
C ASP A 130 -4.99 2.69 -7.22
N ARG A 131 -4.68 3.72 -6.39
CA ARG A 131 -5.40 4.99 -6.38
C ARG A 131 -4.46 6.19 -6.41
N TRP A 132 -4.97 7.32 -6.90
CA TRP A 132 -4.26 8.59 -6.91
C TRP A 132 -3.68 9.00 -5.54
N ARG A 133 -4.38 8.64 -4.43
CA ARG A 133 -3.94 8.97 -3.06
C ARG A 133 -2.62 8.31 -2.70
N ASP A 134 -2.37 7.12 -3.22
CA ASP A 134 -1.12 6.39 -3.03
C ASP A 134 0.02 7.10 -3.76
N ILE A 135 -0.21 7.42 -5.02
CA ILE A 135 0.78 8.08 -5.86
C ILE A 135 1.17 9.43 -5.28
N ASP A 136 0.19 10.26 -4.90
CA ASP A 136 0.46 11.56 -4.29
C ASP A 136 1.21 11.42 -2.95
N ALA A 137 0.87 10.42 -2.11
CA ALA A 137 1.57 10.16 -0.85
C ALA A 137 3.01 9.70 -1.06
N GLY A 138 3.24 8.78 -2.00
CA GLY A 138 4.57 8.29 -2.36
C GLY A 138 5.46 9.41 -2.89
N SER A 139 4.95 10.20 -3.83
CA SER A 139 5.64 11.37 -4.39
C SER A 139 5.98 12.39 -3.30
N ALA A 140 5.05 12.70 -2.41
CA ALA A 140 5.26 13.63 -1.31
C ALA A 140 6.29 13.13 -0.27
N ALA A 141 6.42 11.81 -0.11
CA ALA A 141 7.44 11.18 0.73
C ALA A 141 8.82 11.09 0.06
N GLY A 142 8.89 11.31 -1.27
CA GLY A 142 10.11 11.12 -2.06
C GLY A 142 10.38 9.69 -2.48
N CYS A 143 9.35 8.82 -2.45
CA CYS A 143 9.41 7.47 -3.00
C CYS A 143 9.13 7.46 -4.49
N ARG A 144 9.63 6.43 -5.17
CA ARG A 144 9.21 6.07 -6.52
C ARG A 144 7.84 5.43 -6.48
N THR A 145 6.97 5.71 -7.45
CA THR A 145 5.56 5.29 -7.38
C THR A 145 5.14 4.44 -8.57
N VAL A 146 4.38 3.39 -8.30
CA VAL A 146 3.79 2.48 -9.29
C VAL A 146 2.29 2.42 -9.08
N LEU A 147 1.52 2.73 -10.13
CA LEU A 147 0.06 2.65 -10.12
C LEU A 147 -0.38 1.32 -10.76
N ILE A 148 -1.14 0.53 -10.01
CA ILE A 148 -1.93 -0.56 -10.59
C ILE A 148 -3.26 0.05 -11.04
N ASP A 149 -3.46 0.18 -12.35
CA ASP A 149 -4.61 0.91 -12.89
C ASP A 149 -5.79 -0.04 -13.15
N TYR A 150 -6.81 0.07 -12.30
CA TYR A 150 -8.10 -0.60 -12.47
C TYR A 150 -9.15 0.30 -13.16
N HIS A 151 -8.74 1.46 -13.68
CA HIS A 151 -9.63 2.42 -14.35
C HIS A 151 -10.80 2.88 -13.48
N TYR A 152 -10.54 3.13 -12.19
CA TYR A 152 -11.56 3.69 -11.29
C TYR A 152 -12.01 5.08 -11.74
N HIS A 153 -13.29 5.36 -11.53
CA HIS A 153 -13.87 6.68 -11.83
C HIS A 153 -13.47 7.69 -10.73
N GLU A 154 -12.20 8.07 -10.71
CA GLU A 154 -11.62 9.02 -9.76
C GLU A 154 -10.77 10.08 -10.49
N ARG A 155 -10.38 11.13 -9.76
CA ARG A 155 -9.38 12.05 -10.28
C ARG A 155 -8.02 11.36 -10.43
N GLY A 156 -7.21 11.85 -11.34
CA GLY A 156 -5.81 11.44 -11.44
C GLY A 156 -4.96 11.96 -10.27
N ALA A 157 -3.76 11.39 -10.11
CA ALA A 157 -2.76 11.88 -9.18
C ALA A 157 -2.25 13.27 -9.59
N ALA A 158 -1.80 14.07 -8.61
CA ALA A 158 -1.23 15.39 -8.87
C ALA A 158 0.15 15.29 -9.56
N SER A 159 0.92 14.23 -9.23
CA SER A 159 2.16 13.88 -9.90
C SER A 159 1.98 12.58 -10.69
N PRO A 160 2.56 12.44 -11.89
CA PRO A 160 2.46 11.18 -12.61
C PRO A 160 3.22 10.08 -11.84
N PRO A 161 2.69 8.84 -11.80
CA PRO A 161 3.48 7.71 -11.30
C PRO A 161 4.65 7.42 -12.25
N GLU A 162 5.72 6.81 -11.74
CA GLU A 162 6.86 6.42 -12.59
C GLU A 162 6.53 5.22 -13.48
N SER A 163 5.58 4.40 -13.08
CA SER A 163 5.05 3.30 -13.90
C SER A 163 3.55 3.12 -13.67
N ILE A 164 2.85 2.75 -14.74
CA ILE A 164 1.45 2.33 -14.71
C ILE A 164 1.43 0.89 -15.20
N VAL A 165 0.82 0.02 -14.43
CA VAL A 165 0.79 -1.44 -14.66
C VAL A 165 -0.62 -1.98 -14.44
N SER A 166 -0.87 -3.22 -14.84
CA SER A 166 -2.17 -3.88 -14.69
C SER A 166 -2.24 -4.86 -13.51
N SER A 167 -1.10 -5.15 -12.86
CA SER A 167 -1.02 -6.17 -11.81
C SER A 167 0.14 -5.93 -10.85
N LEU A 168 0.09 -6.57 -9.68
CA LEU A 168 1.21 -6.58 -8.73
C LEU A 168 2.43 -7.30 -9.31
N SER A 169 2.22 -8.32 -10.14
CA SER A 169 3.31 -9.02 -10.84
C SER A 169 4.09 -8.07 -11.75
N GLU A 170 3.40 -7.29 -12.57
CA GLU A 170 4.04 -6.30 -13.44
C GLU A 170 4.75 -5.19 -12.63
N ALA A 171 4.17 -4.77 -11.50
CA ALA A 171 4.79 -3.81 -10.60
C ALA A 171 6.11 -4.35 -10.03
N ALA A 172 6.11 -5.61 -9.57
CA ALA A 172 7.32 -6.27 -9.06
C ALA A 172 8.38 -6.43 -10.16
N ASP A 173 7.99 -6.85 -11.36
CA ASP A 173 8.88 -6.97 -12.51
C ASP A 173 9.54 -5.62 -12.84
N TRP A 174 8.76 -4.56 -12.91
CA TRP A 174 9.28 -3.22 -13.18
C TRP A 174 10.26 -2.79 -12.10
N ILE A 175 9.93 -2.91 -10.80
CA ILE A 175 10.82 -2.56 -9.69
C ILE A 175 12.14 -3.31 -9.83
N LEU A 176 12.11 -4.63 -10.06
CA LEU A 176 13.30 -5.46 -10.15
C LEU A 176 14.20 -5.12 -11.37
N THR A 177 13.63 -4.51 -12.41
CA THR A 177 14.44 -3.99 -13.53
C THR A 177 15.21 -2.72 -13.17
N GLN A 178 14.74 -1.94 -12.18
CA GLN A 178 15.39 -0.72 -11.71
C GLN A 178 16.55 -0.99 -10.75
N GLU A 179 16.66 -2.22 -10.24
CA GLU A 179 17.67 -2.62 -9.25
C GLU A 179 18.88 -3.34 -9.85
N LYS A 180 19.00 -3.34 -11.18
CA LYS A 180 20.12 -3.97 -11.92
C LYS A 180 21.34 -3.07 -12.04
#